data_0a8d0185957739c82a1eb84dc934691b
#
_entry.id   0a8d0185957739c82a1eb84dc934691b
#
_cell.length_a   1.000
_cell.length_b   1.000
_cell.length_c   1.000
_cell.angle_alpha   90.00
_cell.angle_beta   90.00
_cell.angle_gamma   90.00
#
_symmetry.space_group_name_H-M   'P 1'
#
loop_
_entity.id
_entity.type
_entity.pdbx_description
1 polymer ?
#
loop_
_entity_poly.entity_id
_entity_poly.type
_entity_poly.pdbx_seq_one_letter_code
_entity_poly.pdbx_strand_id
1 'polypeptide(L)' 'PISPAFRQCDVGPTHIAFLVDDIEGFYQKLKDVGVKFSCPPQERPNGWKATYFFDPDGSTLELLQEP' A
#
# COMPACT_ATOMS: atom_id res chain seq x y z
N PRO A 1 5.55 0.65 -18.63
CA PRO A 1 6.73 1.35 -18.20
C PRO A 1 6.42 2.38 -17.15
N ILE A 2 7.43 2.67 -16.40
CA ILE A 2 7.29 3.64 -15.34
C ILE A 2 7.49 5.02 -15.91
N SER A 3 6.46 5.84 -15.81
CA SER A 3 6.57 7.20 -16.26
C SER A 3 7.33 8.02 -15.22
N PRO A 4 7.79 9.22 -15.57
CA PRO A 4 8.43 10.08 -14.58
C PRO A 4 7.54 10.41 -13.41
N ALA A 5 6.23 10.36 -13.61
CA ALA A 5 5.29 10.61 -12.53
C ALA A 5 5.02 9.37 -11.70
N PHE A 6 5.57 8.25 -12.09
CA PHE A 6 5.38 7.01 -11.37
C PHE A 6 6.05 7.12 -10.01
N ARG A 7 5.31 6.85 -8.98
CA ARG A 7 5.84 6.97 -7.64
C ARG A 7 6.09 5.61 -7.06
N GLN A 8 6.91 5.57 -6.02
CA GLN A 8 7.11 4.30 -5.34
C GLN A 8 5.80 3.75 -4.80
N CYS A 9 4.76 4.58 -4.69
CA CYS A 9 3.44 4.12 -4.31
C CYS A 9 2.70 3.45 -5.44
N ASP A 10 3.15 3.64 -6.66
CA ASP A 10 2.51 3.08 -7.84
C ASP A 10 3.32 1.90 -8.34
N VAL A 11 3.61 0.99 -7.45
CA VAL A 11 4.35 -0.21 -7.83
C VAL A 11 3.52 -1.03 -8.80
N GLY A 12 4.17 -1.93 -9.49
CA GLY A 12 3.53 -2.74 -10.50
C GLY A 12 2.38 -3.55 -9.94
N PRO A 13 1.88 -4.48 -10.75
CA PRO A 13 0.69 -5.23 -10.34
C PRO A 13 0.91 -5.93 -9.01
N THR A 14 -0.12 -5.91 -8.19
CA THR A 14 -0.13 -6.65 -6.96
C THR A 14 -1.07 -7.83 -7.14
N HIS A 15 -0.73 -8.95 -6.54
CA HIS A 15 -1.54 -10.14 -6.66
C HIS A 15 -2.57 -10.22 -5.55
N ILE A 16 -2.30 -9.58 -4.42
CA ILE A 16 -3.17 -9.66 -3.25
C ILE A 16 -3.40 -8.27 -2.72
N ALA A 17 -4.67 -7.95 -2.52
CA ALA A 17 -5.07 -6.71 -1.88
C ALA A 17 -5.96 -7.04 -0.70
N PHE A 18 -5.73 -6.37 0.41
CA PHE A 18 -6.52 -6.57 1.63
C PHE A 18 -7.38 -5.35 1.88
N LEU A 19 -8.67 -5.56 2.05
CA LEU A 19 -9.59 -4.49 2.37
C LEU A 19 -9.64 -4.35 3.89
N VAL A 20 -9.36 -3.15 4.37
CA VAL A 20 -9.31 -2.89 5.81
C VAL A 20 -10.18 -1.70 6.16
N ASP A 21 -10.56 -1.60 7.43
CA ASP A 21 -11.39 -0.50 7.91
C ASP A 21 -10.57 0.70 8.31
N ASP A 22 -9.33 0.48 8.73
CA ASP A 22 -8.48 1.55 9.25
C ASP A 22 -7.08 1.33 8.71
N ILE A 23 -6.88 1.82 7.49
CA ILE A 23 -5.63 1.57 6.80
C ILE A 23 -4.45 2.24 7.51
N GLU A 24 -4.69 3.40 8.12
CA GLU A 24 -3.60 4.09 8.81
C GLU A 24 -3.19 3.35 10.07
N GLY A 25 -4.16 2.79 10.78
CA GLY A 25 -3.86 1.97 11.94
C GLY A 25 -3.12 0.71 11.56
N PHE A 26 -3.57 0.06 10.49
CA PHE A 26 -2.87 -1.12 10.00
C PHE A 26 -1.46 -0.79 9.54
N TYR A 27 -1.32 0.31 8.81
CA TYR A 27 -0.02 0.74 8.34
C TYR A 27 0.94 0.92 9.51
N GLN A 28 0.50 1.64 10.54
CA GLN A 28 1.36 1.90 11.68
C GLN A 28 1.71 0.61 12.42
N LYS A 29 0.73 -0.25 12.62
CA LYS A 29 0.95 -1.51 13.31
C LYS A 29 1.94 -2.39 12.58
N LEU A 30 1.78 -2.52 11.28
CA LEU A 30 2.70 -3.35 10.49
C LEU A 30 4.08 -2.73 10.43
N LYS A 31 4.14 -1.41 10.33
CA LYS A 31 5.43 -0.72 10.33
C LYS A 31 6.16 -0.94 11.64
N ASP A 32 5.43 -0.95 12.75
CA ASP A 32 6.02 -1.15 14.07
C ASP A 32 6.63 -2.53 14.21
N VAL A 33 6.10 -3.53 13.50
CA VAL A 33 6.65 -4.88 13.57
C VAL A 33 7.68 -5.14 12.46
N GLY A 34 8.07 -4.11 11.71
CA GLY A 34 9.17 -4.24 10.78
C GLY A 34 8.79 -4.41 9.32
N VAL A 35 7.51 -4.33 8.99
CA VAL A 35 7.07 -4.45 7.60
C VAL A 35 7.50 -3.20 6.84
N LYS A 36 7.99 -3.40 5.64
CA LYS A 36 8.46 -2.29 4.81
C LYS A 36 7.38 -1.89 3.84
N PHE A 37 7.10 -0.60 3.81
CA PHE A 37 6.12 -0.01 2.91
C PHE A 37 6.82 0.83 1.88
N SER A 38 6.24 0.89 0.68
CA SER A 38 6.77 1.77 -0.36
C SER A 38 6.43 3.22 -0.08
N CYS A 39 5.31 3.46 0.62
CA CYS A 39 4.89 4.83 0.95
C CYS A 39 3.82 4.76 2.02
N PRO A 40 3.53 5.88 2.69
CA PRO A 40 2.39 5.94 3.60
C PRO A 40 1.08 5.80 2.82
N PRO A 41 -0.03 5.49 3.52
CA PRO A 41 -1.32 5.42 2.86
C PRO A 41 -1.65 6.71 2.12
N GLN A 42 -2.21 6.57 0.92
CA GLN A 42 -2.54 7.71 0.07
C GLN A 42 -3.98 7.61 -0.37
N GLU A 43 -4.63 8.77 -0.41
CA GLU A 43 -6.00 8.83 -0.86
C GLU A 43 -6.04 8.94 -2.37
N ARG A 44 -6.88 8.15 -3.00
CA ARG A 44 -7.07 8.16 -4.42
C ARG A 44 -8.17 9.14 -4.80
N PRO A 45 -8.24 9.52 -6.08
CA PRO A 45 -9.28 10.48 -6.50
C PRO A 45 -10.70 10.02 -6.22
N ASN A 46 -10.93 8.71 -6.18
CA ASN A 46 -12.26 8.18 -5.91
C ASN A 46 -12.55 8.04 -4.41
N GLY A 47 -11.66 8.54 -3.56
CA GLY A 47 -11.87 8.48 -2.13
C GLY A 47 -11.30 7.26 -1.44
N TRP A 48 -10.87 6.28 -2.20
CA TRP A 48 -10.23 5.10 -1.63
C TRP A 48 -8.85 5.45 -1.12
N LYS A 49 -8.42 4.77 -0.09
CA LYS A 49 -7.04 4.89 0.40
C LYS A 49 -6.31 3.60 0.13
N ALA A 50 -5.04 3.71 -0.21
CA ALA A 50 -4.24 2.54 -0.56
C ALA A 50 -2.80 2.74 -0.14
N THR A 51 -2.13 1.64 0.16
CA THR A 51 -0.70 1.62 0.37
C THR A 51 -0.19 0.25 -0.03
N TYR A 52 1.10 0.17 -0.28
CA TYR A 52 1.74 -1.07 -0.72
C TYR A 52 2.84 -1.44 0.25
N PHE A 53 2.99 -2.73 0.46
CA PHE A 53 4.05 -3.23 1.33
C PHE A 53 4.62 -4.51 0.75
N PHE A 54 5.74 -4.93 1.29
CA PHE A 54 6.46 -6.08 0.76
C PHE A 54 6.48 -7.18 1.80
N ASP A 55 6.22 -8.41 1.34
CA ASP A 55 6.34 -9.56 2.22
C ASP A 55 7.82 -10.00 2.26
N PRO A 56 8.16 -10.96 3.12
CA PRO A 56 9.55 -11.42 3.23
C PRO A 56 10.11 -11.99 1.92
N ASP A 57 9.25 -12.45 1.05
CA ASP A 57 9.68 -13.00 -0.24
C ASP A 57 9.84 -11.92 -1.30
N GLY A 58 9.52 -10.68 -0.98
CA GLY A 58 9.64 -9.60 -1.93
C GLY A 58 8.39 -9.35 -2.75
N SER A 59 7.32 -10.06 -2.49
CA SER A 59 6.07 -9.84 -3.20
C SER A 59 5.44 -8.54 -2.73
N THR A 60 4.79 -7.84 -3.67
CA THR A 60 4.11 -6.61 -3.35
C THR A 60 2.67 -6.90 -2.99
N LEU A 61 2.25 -6.36 -1.86
CA LEU A 61 0.89 -6.53 -1.36
C LEU A 61 0.28 -5.15 -1.18
N GLU A 62 -1.05 -5.10 -1.18
CA GLU A 62 -1.76 -3.83 -1.13
C GLU A 62 -2.76 -3.83 0.02
N LEU A 63 -2.85 -2.70 0.71
CA LEU A 63 -3.94 -2.44 1.65
C LEU A 63 -4.87 -1.43 1.01
N LEU A 64 -6.17 -1.68 1.15
CA LEU A 64 -7.20 -0.80 0.60
C LEU A 64 -8.20 -0.46 1.68
N GLN A 65 -8.67 0.78 1.65
CA GLN A 65 -9.75 1.22 2.52
C GLN A 65 -10.77 1.97 1.67
N GLU A 66 -12.04 1.59 1.83
CA GLU A 66 -13.12 2.25 1.11
C GLU A 66 -13.31 3.68 1.57
N PRO A 67 -13.88 4.52 0.70
CA PRO A 67 -14.17 5.92 1.08
C PRO A 67 -15.04 6.02 2.30
#